data_6c23aaa7c6756c5d028e92284ba24c6a
#
_entry.id   6c23aaa7c6756c5d028e92284ba24c6a
#
_cell.length_a   1.000
_cell.length_b   1.000
_cell.length_c   1.000
_cell.angle_alpha   90.00
_cell.angle_beta   90.00
_cell.angle_gamma   90.00
#
_symmetry.space_group_name_H-M   'P 1'
#
loop_
_entity.id
_entity.type
_entity.pdbx_description
1 polymer ?
#
loop_
_entity_poly.entity_id
_entity_poly.type
_entity_poly.pdbx_seq_one_letter_code
_entity_poly.pdbx_strand_id
1 'polypeptide(L)'
;QAGRDPDSVRVWSCFATVGDHLPEELRLKKTVARLATYLQGYGDLMVDTNGWDPAVLTAFRADPVVGSLLGAIDQVATTEQLEHIATLLPDEWLAPAAAGTAAQCVATVREQLSLGADAVILHGASPTELTPIVHEYSG
;
A
#
# COMPACT_ATOMS: atom_id res chain seq x y z
N GLN A 1 -4.03 -4.66 31.45
CA GLN A 1 -3.76 -5.99 30.84
C GLN A 1 -5.05 -6.80 30.87
N ALA A 2 -5.51 -7.27 29.71
CA ALA A 2 -6.77 -8.01 29.60
C ALA A 2 -6.67 -9.49 30.08
N GLY A 3 -5.52 -9.90 30.63
CA GLY A 3 -5.30 -11.26 31.13
C GLY A 3 -5.38 -12.38 30.08
N ARG A 4 -5.39 -12.02 28.78
CA ARG A 4 -5.39 -12.98 27.68
C ARG A 4 -3.97 -13.48 27.42
N ASP A 5 -3.82 -14.79 27.21
CA ASP A 5 -2.56 -15.38 26.80
C ASP A 5 -2.17 -14.88 25.39
N PRO A 6 -1.03 -14.19 25.23
CA PRO A 6 -0.57 -13.70 23.92
C PRO A 6 -0.45 -14.82 22.89
N ASP A 7 0.01 -16.01 23.29
CA ASP A 7 0.21 -17.15 22.39
C ASP A 7 -1.11 -17.73 21.83
N SER A 8 -2.24 -17.33 22.43
CA SER A 8 -3.57 -17.69 21.91
C SER A 8 -4.07 -16.78 20.77
N VAL A 9 -3.32 -15.70 20.44
CA VAL A 9 -3.70 -14.73 19.42
C VAL A 9 -2.94 -15.00 18.14
N ARG A 10 -3.66 -15.09 17.01
CA ARG A 10 -3.05 -15.14 15.67
C ARG A 10 -2.93 -13.74 15.09
N VAL A 11 -1.74 -13.40 14.61
CA VAL A 11 -1.44 -12.12 13.98
C VAL A 11 -1.34 -12.31 12.48
N TRP A 12 -2.22 -11.64 11.74
CA TRP A 12 -2.21 -11.66 10.29
C TRP A 12 -1.83 -10.29 9.75
N SER A 13 -0.73 -10.22 8.99
CA SER A 13 -0.31 -9.02 8.29
C SER A 13 -1.07 -8.90 6.97
N CYS A 14 -1.55 -7.71 6.64
CA CYS A 14 -2.30 -7.45 5.41
C CYS A 14 -1.72 -6.23 4.70
N PHE A 15 -1.27 -6.38 3.47
CA PHE A 15 -0.75 -5.29 2.66
C PHE A 15 -1.02 -5.47 1.17
N ALA A 16 -0.96 -4.37 0.42
CA ALA A 16 -1.10 -4.40 -1.03
C ALA A 16 0.06 -5.18 -1.67
N THR A 17 -0.26 -6.03 -2.65
CA THR A 17 0.73 -6.80 -3.40
C THR A 17 0.66 -6.44 -4.87
N VAL A 18 1.75 -5.85 -5.40
CA VAL A 18 1.77 -5.22 -6.72
C VAL A 18 3.05 -5.59 -7.47
N GLY A 19 2.99 -6.68 -8.24
CA GLY A 19 4.12 -7.12 -9.06
C GLY A 19 4.40 -6.18 -10.24
N ASP A 20 5.68 -6.05 -10.63
CA ASP A 20 6.14 -5.22 -11.74
C ASP A 20 5.75 -5.75 -13.12
N HIS A 21 5.30 -7.00 -13.22
CA HIS A 21 4.70 -7.58 -14.42
C HIS A 21 3.34 -6.96 -14.79
N LEU A 22 2.73 -6.20 -13.88
CA LEU A 22 1.47 -5.50 -14.13
C LEU A 22 1.70 -4.22 -14.95
N PRO A 23 0.76 -3.82 -15.82
CA PRO A 23 0.81 -2.53 -16.50
C PRO A 23 0.97 -1.37 -15.51
N GLU A 24 1.71 -0.33 -15.91
CA GLU A 24 2.02 0.82 -15.07
C GLU A 24 0.77 1.50 -14.50
N GLU A 25 -0.25 1.72 -15.34
CA GLU A 25 -1.54 2.25 -14.90
C GLU A 25 -2.13 1.46 -13.73
N LEU A 26 -2.08 0.13 -13.81
CA LEU A 26 -2.62 -0.73 -12.75
C LEU A 26 -1.76 -0.68 -11.49
N ARG A 27 -0.44 -0.58 -11.64
CA ARG A 27 0.49 -0.41 -10.51
C ARG A 27 0.20 0.90 -9.78
N LEU A 28 0.09 2.02 -10.50
CA LEU A 28 -0.25 3.33 -9.92
C LEU A 28 -1.61 3.29 -9.18
N LYS A 29 -2.62 2.65 -9.76
CA LYS A 29 -3.92 2.48 -9.10
C LYS A 29 -3.83 1.70 -7.80
N LYS A 30 -3.02 0.64 -7.77
CA LYS A 30 -2.91 -0.25 -6.60
C LYS A 30 -2.01 0.29 -5.48
N THR A 31 -1.12 1.22 -5.79
CA THR A 31 -0.20 1.86 -4.84
C THR A 31 -0.60 3.31 -4.57
N VAL A 32 -0.25 4.21 -5.48
CA VAL A 32 -0.42 5.66 -5.32
C VAL A 32 -1.89 6.06 -5.12
N ALA A 33 -2.78 5.60 -6.00
CA ALA A 33 -4.20 5.98 -5.91
C ALA A 33 -4.83 5.48 -4.61
N ARG A 34 -4.50 4.27 -4.18
CA ARG A 34 -5.01 3.71 -2.93
C ARG A 34 -4.53 4.50 -1.72
N LEU A 35 -3.23 4.79 -1.61
CA LEU A 35 -2.69 5.61 -0.53
C LEU A 35 -3.33 7.00 -0.55
N ALA A 36 -3.39 7.66 -1.71
CA ALA A 36 -3.99 8.97 -1.86
C ALA A 36 -5.46 9.00 -1.41
N THR A 37 -6.24 7.95 -1.74
CA THR A 37 -7.63 7.81 -1.26
C THR A 37 -7.70 7.70 0.27
N TYR A 38 -6.78 6.95 0.88
CA TYR A 38 -6.72 6.88 2.35
C TYR A 38 -6.31 8.21 2.97
N LEU A 39 -5.39 8.95 2.35
CA LEU A 39 -4.99 10.28 2.82
C LEU A 39 -6.14 11.30 2.74
N GLN A 40 -7.07 11.16 1.79
CA GLN A 40 -8.29 11.99 1.75
C GLN A 40 -9.16 11.77 3.00
N GLY A 41 -9.40 10.51 3.38
CA GLY A 41 -10.33 10.17 4.47
C GLY A 41 -9.67 10.07 5.85
N TYR A 42 -8.45 9.57 5.93
CA TYR A 42 -7.78 9.17 7.18
C TYR A 42 -6.37 9.76 7.32
N GLY A 43 -6.00 10.78 6.52
CA GLY A 43 -4.64 11.28 6.43
C GLY A 43 -4.05 11.69 7.78
N ASP A 44 -4.79 12.42 8.61
CA ASP A 44 -4.30 12.85 9.93
C ASP A 44 -4.00 11.67 10.84
N LEU A 45 -4.90 10.67 10.87
CA LEU A 45 -4.69 9.45 11.64
C LEU A 45 -3.48 8.65 11.15
N MET A 46 -3.30 8.56 9.83
CA MET A 46 -2.16 7.84 9.23
C MET A 46 -0.84 8.53 9.55
N VAL A 47 -0.79 9.85 9.42
CA VAL A 47 0.40 10.66 9.73
C VAL A 47 0.77 10.51 11.20
N ASP A 48 -0.19 10.65 12.10
CA ASP A 48 0.03 10.52 13.56
C ASP A 48 0.50 9.11 13.94
N THR A 49 -0.20 8.07 13.44
CA THR A 49 0.10 6.67 13.78
C THR A 49 1.48 6.22 13.29
N ASN A 50 1.89 6.68 12.10
CA ASN A 50 3.17 6.28 11.50
C ASN A 50 4.32 7.24 11.83
N GLY A 51 4.06 8.36 12.52
CA GLY A 51 5.07 9.38 12.80
C GLY A 51 5.56 10.08 11.53
N TRP A 52 4.70 10.20 10.52
CA TRP A 52 5.02 10.83 9.24
C TRP A 52 5.02 12.37 9.36
N ASP A 53 5.71 13.06 8.42
CA ASP A 53 5.73 14.52 8.41
C ASP A 53 4.36 15.10 8.00
N PRO A 54 3.67 15.84 8.89
CA PRO A 54 2.36 16.43 8.58
C PRO A 54 2.42 17.52 7.49
N ALA A 55 3.61 18.08 7.20
CA ALA A 55 3.77 19.04 6.12
C ALA A 55 3.51 18.40 4.75
N VAL A 56 3.86 17.15 4.56
CA VAL A 56 3.58 16.39 3.33
C VAL A 56 2.08 16.23 3.12
N LEU A 57 1.34 15.86 4.15
CA LEU A 57 -0.13 15.76 4.06
C LEU A 57 -0.77 17.12 3.76
N THR A 58 -0.25 18.19 4.35
CA THR A 58 -0.72 19.55 4.10
C THR A 58 -0.49 19.94 2.64
N ALA A 59 0.71 19.70 2.10
CA ALA A 59 1.04 19.95 0.71
C ALA A 59 0.17 19.11 -0.25
N PHE A 60 -0.01 17.81 0.04
CA PHE A 60 -0.89 16.93 -0.73
C PHE A 60 -2.33 17.48 -0.80
N ARG A 61 -2.90 17.90 0.33
CA ARG A 61 -4.27 18.45 0.38
C ARG A 61 -4.41 19.82 -0.31
N ALA A 62 -3.34 20.60 -0.34
CA ALA A 62 -3.31 21.91 -1.00
C ALA A 62 -3.04 21.83 -2.51
N ASP A 63 -2.66 20.66 -3.03
CA ASP A 63 -2.34 20.47 -4.44
C ASP A 63 -3.59 20.65 -5.31
N PRO A 64 -3.51 21.47 -6.39
CA PRO A 64 -4.67 21.74 -7.26
C PRO A 64 -5.21 20.52 -7.97
N VAL A 65 -4.36 19.55 -8.34
CA VAL A 65 -4.80 18.30 -9.00
C VAL A 65 -5.59 17.48 -8.01
N VAL A 66 -5.07 17.28 -6.79
CA VAL A 66 -5.78 16.58 -5.71
C VAL A 66 -7.10 17.25 -5.38
N GLY A 67 -7.11 18.58 -5.23
CA GLY A 67 -8.31 19.37 -4.93
C GLY A 67 -9.37 19.36 -6.03
N SER A 68 -9.01 19.07 -7.28
CA SER A 68 -9.94 18.97 -8.40
C SER A 68 -10.68 17.64 -8.48
N LEU A 69 -10.20 16.60 -7.78
CA LEU A 69 -10.77 15.26 -7.83
C LEU A 69 -12.01 15.15 -6.93
N LEU A 70 -13.17 15.07 -7.56
CA LEU A 70 -14.46 14.91 -6.86
C LEU A 70 -14.78 13.42 -6.70
N GLY A 71 -14.35 12.84 -5.59
CA GLY A 71 -14.57 11.43 -5.26
C GLY A 71 -13.29 10.73 -4.76
N ALA A 72 -13.37 9.42 -4.59
CA ALA A 72 -12.21 8.63 -4.20
C ALA A 72 -11.16 8.63 -5.33
N ILE A 73 -9.93 8.99 -5.03
CA ILE A 73 -8.86 9.16 -6.04
C ILE A 73 -8.65 7.87 -6.83
N ASP A 74 -8.71 6.71 -6.20
CA ASP A 74 -8.57 5.39 -6.85
C ASP A 74 -9.69 5.06 -7.85
N GLN A 75 -10.81 5.80 -7.81
CA GLN A 75 -11.94 5.61 -8.72
C GLN A 75 -11.97 6.65 -9.85
N VAL A 76 -11.50 7.88 -9.60
CA VAL A 76 -11.74 9.01 -10.51
C VAL A 76 -10.47 9.55 -11.18
N ALA A 77 -9.28 9.31 -10.62
CA ALA A 77 -8.05 9.87 -11.16
C ALA A 77 -7.60 9.16 -12.46
N THR A 78 -7.13 9.97 -13.41
CA THR A 78 -6.44 9.46 -14.61
C THR A 78 -5.02 9.02 -14.28
N THR A 79 -4.40 8.25 -15.17
CA THR A 79 -3.00 7.85 -15.02
C THR A 79 -2.06 9.05 -14.88
N GLU A 80 -2.22 10.09 -15.70
CA GLU A 80 -1.44 11.33 -15.63
C GLU A 80 -1.59 12.05 -14.28
N GLN A 81 -2.80 12.08 -13.74
CA GLN A 81 -3.04 12.63 -12.41
C GLN A 81 -2.38 11.80 -11.31
N LEU A 82 -2.36 10.47 -11.45
CA LEU A 82 -1.68 9.57 -10.51
C LEU A 82 -0.15 9.70 -10.58
N GLU A 83 0.42 9.87 -11.77
CA GLU A 83 1.84 10.19 -11.95
C GLU A 83 2.21 11.49 -11.22
N HIS A 84 1.40 12.54 -11.38
CA HIS A 84 1.58 13.78 -10.65
C HIS A 84 1.48 13.56 -9.13
N ILE A 85 0.44 12.88 -8.65
CA ILE A 85 0.23 12.60 -7.23
C ILE A 85 1.41 11.80 -6.65
N ALA A 86 1.98 10.88 -7.42
CA ALA A 86 3.15 10.12 -7.00
C ALA A 86 4.34 11.03 -6.63
N THR A 87 4.49 12.18 -7.31
CA THR A 87 5.57 13.15 -7.00
C THR A 87 5.36 13.90 -5.66
N LEU A 88 4.16 13.87 -5.11
CA LEU A 88 3.83 14.52 -3.84
C LEU A 88 4.05 13.62 -2.62
N LEU A 89 4.17 12.31 -2.85
CA LEU A 89 4.22 11.30 -1.80
C LEU A 89 5.64 10.76 -1.64
N PRO A 90 6.19 10.74 -0.42
CA PRO A 90 7.48 10.11 -0.16
C PRO A 90 7.44 8.58 -0.41
N ASP A 91 8.54 8.03 -0.91
CA ASP A 91 8.66 6.58 -1.18
C ASP A 91 8.39 5.73 0.07
N GLU A 92 8.81 6.21 1.25
CA GLU A 92 8.58 5.50 2.51
C GLU A 92 7.09 5.37 2.88
N TRP A 93 6.21 6.23 2.36
CA TRP A 93 4.76 6.10 2.58
C TRP A 93 4.15 4.99 1.71
N LEU A 94 4.82 4.65 0.61
CA LEU A 94 4.43 3.56 -0.30
C LEU A 94 5.10 2.22 0.07
N ALA A 95 6.17 2.26 0.87
CA ALA A 95 6.98 1.10 1.25
C ALA A 95 6.21 -0.05 1.94
N PRO A 96 5.11 0.17 2.70
CA PRO A 96 4.33 -0.93 3.28
C PRO A 96 3.67 -1.87 2.26
N ALA A 97 3.66 -1.52 0.99
CA ALA A 97 3.19 -2.42 -0.06
C ALA A 97 4.28 -3.42 -0.49
N ALA A 98 3.91 -4.68 -0.74
CA ALA A 98 4.81 -5.62 -1.42
C ALA A 98 4.79 -5.29 -2.92
N ALA A 99 5.72 -4.46 -3.37
CA ALA A 99 5.79 -3.99 -4.74
C ALA A 99 7.13 -4.33 -5.40
N GLY A 100 7.15 -4.43 -6.73
CA GLY A 100 8.33 -4.71 -7.53
C GLY A 100 8.34 -6.10 -8.16
N THR A 101 9.53 -6.69 -8.34
CA THR A 101 9.66 -8.04 -8.90
C THR A 101 8.96 -9.09 -8.02
N ALA A 102 8.66 -10.25 -8.59
CA ALA A 102 8.11 -11.37 -7.80
C ALA A 102 8.99 -11.70 -6.59
N ALA A 103 10.30 -11.72 -6.77
CA ALA A 103 11.26 -11.97 -5.69
C ALA A 103 11.21 -10.89 -4.60
N GLN A 104 11.06 -9.61 -4.95
CA GLN A 104 10.90 -8.52 -3.99
C GLN A 104 9.58 -8.64 -3.21
N CYS A 105 8.49 -8.95 -3.89
CA CYS A 105 7.21 -9.20 -3.21
C CYS A 105 7.30 -10.38 -2.23
N VAL A 106 7.96 -11.47 -2.63
CA VAL A 106 8.19 -12.63 -1.76
C VAL A 106 9.09 -12.27 -0.56
N ALA A 107 10.12 -11.47 -0.77
CA ALA A 107 10.99 -10.99 0.32
C ALA A 107 10.18 -10.23 1.38
N THR A 108 9.29 -9.32 0.97
CA THR A 108 8.40 -8.59 1.89
C THR A 108 7.48 -9.54 2.66
N VAL A 109 6.91 -10.56 2.00
CA VAL A 109 6.07 -11.57 2.66
C VAL A 109 6.87 -12.33 3.73
N ARG A 110 8.07 -12.80 3.38
CA ARG A 110 8.94 -13.53 4.30
C ARG A 110 9.40 -12.67 5.48
N GLU A 111 9.65 -11.39 5.25
CA GLU A 111 9.98 -10.43 6.30
C GLU A 111 8.84 -10.32 7.33
N GLN A 112 7.57 -10.16 6.89
CA GLN A 112 6.42 -10.10 7.80
C GLN A 112 6.29 -11.35 8.65
N LEU A 113 6.49 -12.53 8.06
CA LEU A 113 6.51 -13.80 8.81
C LEU A 113 7.67 -13.85 9.82
N SER A 114 8.85 -13.35 9.45
CA SER A 114 10.01 -13.30 10.36
C SER A 114 9.82 -12.33 11.53
N LEU A 115 9.00 -11.29 11.34
CA LEU A 115 8.63 -10.33 12.39
C LEU A 115 7.55 -10.87 13.34
N GLY A 116 7.06 -12.07 13.12
CA GLY A 116 6.13 -12.77 14.00
C GLY A 116 4.68 -12.81 13.53
N ALA A 117 4.39 -12.44 12.28
CA ALA A 117 3.07 -12.69 11.72
C ALA A 117 2.87 -14.20 11.51
N ASP A 118 1.72 -14.72 11.93
CA ASP A 118 1.31 -16.12 11.69
C ASP A 118 0.91 -16.37 10.24
N ALA A 119 0.44 -15.33 9.55
CA ALA A 119 0.03 -15.39 8.16
C ALA A 119 0.10 -14.00 7.49
N VAL A 120 0.10 -14.01 6.15
CA VAL A 120 0.07 -12.79 5.34
C VAL A 120 -1.11 -12.84 4.37
N ILE A 121 -1.86 -11.75 4.31
CA ILE A 121 -2.94 -11.55 3.34
C ILE A 121 -2.41 -10.66 2.21
N LEU A 122 -2.31 -11.23 1.01
CA LEU A 122 -1.95 -10.51 -0.20
C LEU A 122 -3.19 -9.77 -0.72
N HIS A 123 -3.29 -8.48 -0.36
CA HIS A 123 -4.47 -7.68 -0.63
C HIS A 123 -4.37 -6.90 -1.96
N GLY A 124 -5.52 -6.65 -2.58
CA GLY A 124 -5.62 -5.76 -3.74
C GLY A 124 -5.17 -6.37 -5.06
N ALA A 125 -4.95 -7.67 -5.12
CA ALA A 125 -4.59 -8.38 -6.35
C ALA A 125 -5.53 -9.59 -6.58
N SER A 126 -5.82 -9.88 -7.85
CA SER A 126 -6.55 -11.08 -8.25
C SER A 126 -5.63 -12.31 -8.23
N PRO A 127 -6.18 -13.54 -8.21
CA PRO A 127 -5.38 -14.76 -8.30
C PRO A 127 -4.44 -14.79 -9.53
N THR A 128 -4.90 -14.29 -10.68
CA THR A 128 -4.10 -14.23 -11.90
C THR A 128 -2.90 -13.29 -11.74
N GLU A 129 -3.10 -12.12 -11.14
CA GLU A 129 -2.04 -11.16 -10.87
C GLU A 129 -1.03 -11.67 -9.84
N LEU A 130 -1.46 -12.53 -8.92
CA LEU A 130 -0.59 -13.14 -7.91
C LEU A 130 0.21 -14.34 -8.43
N THR A 131 -0.17 -14.93 -9.57
CA THR A 131 0.44 -16.16 -10.08
C THR A 131 1.98 -16.13 -10.10
N PRO A 132 2.66 -15.10 -10.66
CA PRO A 132 4.13 -15.08 -10.65
C PRO A 132 4.73 -15.03 -9.25
N ILE A 133 4.07 -14.33 -8.31
CA ILE A 133 4.53 -14.16 -6.93
C ILE A 133 4.37 -15.47 -6.15
N VAL A 134 3.24 -16.15 -6.33
CA VAL A 134 2.98 -17.46 -5.70
C VAL A 134 3.95 -18.53 -6.22
N HIS A 135 4.24 -18.52 -7.52
CA HIS A 135 5.25 -19.39 -8.11
C HIS A 135 6.64 -19.16 -7.49
N GLU A 136 7.06 -17.91 -7.39
CA GLU A 136 8.34 -17.53 -6.77
C GLU A 136 8.40 -17.92 -5.28
N TYR A 137 7.28 -17.79 -4.56
CA TYR A 137 7.22 -18.19 -3.15
C TYR A 137 7.37 -19.69 -2.94
N SER A 138 6.85 -20.49 -3.89
CA SER A 138 6.78 -21.96 -3.81
C SER A 138 8.03 -22.66 -4.31
N GLY A 139 8.89 -22.00 -5.10
CA GLY A 139 10.14 -22.55 -5.65
C GLY A 139 11.27 -22.42 -4.68
#